data_ca08320d5e176c4dac920f9a9c3be643
#
_entry.id   ca08320d5e176c4dac920f9a9c3be643
#
_cell.length_a   1.000
_cell.length_b   1.000
_cell.length_c   1.000
_cell.angle_alpha   90.00
_cell.angle_beta   90.00
_cell.angle_gamma   90.00
#
_symmetry.space_group_name_H-M   'P 1'
#
loop_
_entity.id
_entity.type
_entity.pdbx_description
1 polymer ?
#
loop_
_entity_poly.entity_id
_entity_poly.type
_entity_poly.pdbx_seq_one_letter_code
_entity_poly.pdbx_strand_id
1 'polypeptide(L)'
;MIIYGINPVAEAIKAGKVREIRVAERADDRLQRLLDDAAHHGVKVRRVSRDVLDNESRGGSHQGVVAEVARRADVTLDELASGASGTPLIVVLDEVEDPQNVGAILRTVDASGATGVVRQTRRAAALDGAAAKASAGAVNYVPVADVVNIARSLEELKKAGVWTVGLDADAEMSYYEWDLTLPTALVVGAEGHGLRRLVRERCDQVVSIPMLGHVGSLNVSAATAIVLYEAVRQRRSRSRGRPEKP
;
A
#
# COMPACT_ATOMS: atom_id res chain seq x y z
N MET A 1 12.20 9.11 -8.03
CA MET A 1 11.77 8.91 -6.62
C MET A 1 12.97 8.46 -5.82
N ILE A 2 13.13 8.95 -4.60
CA ILE A 2 14.25 8.55 -3.72
C ILE A 2 13.73 7.57 -2.66
N ILE A 3 14.41 6.44 -2.54
CA ILE A 3 14.18 5.45 -1.47
C ILE A 3 15.50 5.21 -0.72
N TYR A 4 15.41 4.76 0.53
CA TYR A 4 16.59 4.51 1.34
C TYR A 4 16.42 3.32 2.30
N GLY A 5 17.55 2.76 2.73
CA GLY A 5 17.63 1.57 3.55
C GLY A 5 17.81 0.29 2.74
N ILE A 6 18.46 -0.70 3.34
CA ILE A 6 18.89 -1.92 2.64
C ILE A 6 17.72 -2.68 2.02
N ASN A 7 16.67 -2.95 2.78
CA ASN A 7 15.53 -3.76 2.30
C ASN A 7 14.74 -3.09 1.16
N PRO A 8 14.31 -1.80 1.25
CA PRO A 8 13.63 -1.13 0.15
C PRO A 8 14.45 -1.07 -1.13
N VAL A 9 15.77 -0.84 -1.00
CA VAL A 9 16.66 -0.79 -2.17
C VAL A 9 16.83 -2.17 -2.78
N ALA A 10 17.00 -3.23 -1.98
CA ALA A 10 17.08 -4.60 -2.46
C ALA A 10 15.84 -5.01 -3.26
N GLU A 11 14.64 -4.71 -2.74
CA GLU A 11 13.39 -4.99 -3.45
C GLU A 11 13.26 -4.17 -4.75
N ALA A 12 13.72 -2.92 -4.76
CA ALA A 12 13.73 -2.11 -5.97
C ALA A 12 14.71 -2.64 -7.04
N ILE A 13 15.86 -3.21 -6.63
CA ILE A 13 16.81 -3.88 -7.54
C ILE A 13 16.11 -5.08 -8.17
N LYS A 14 15.53 -5.99 -7.38
CA LYS A 14 14.80 -7.16 -7.88
C LYS A 14 13.65 -6.77 -8.82
N ALA A 15 12.97 -5.66 -8.54
CA ALA A 15 11.90 -5.13 -9.39
C ALA A 15 12.41 -4.45 -10.68
N GLY A 16 13.72 -4.36 -10.89
CA GLY A 16 14.33 -3.70 -12.05
C GLY A 16 14.05 -2.20 -12.15
N LYS A 17 13.77 -1.53 -11.02
CA LYS A 17 13.34 -0.12 -10.99
C LYS A 17 14.44 0.86 -10.59
N VAL A 18 15.58 0.38 -10.18
CA VAL A 18 16.70 1.22 -9.72
C VAL A 18 17.44 1.84 -10.92
N ARG A 19 17.63 3.14 -10.90
CA ARG A 19 18.45 3.90 -11.86
C ARG A 19 19.89 4.05 -11.40
N GLU A 20 20.06 4.44 -10.13
CA GLU A 20 21.36 4.65 -9.51
C GLU A 20 21.27 4.39 -8.01
N ILE A 21 22.32 3.81 -7.46
CA ILE A 21 22.51 3.61 -6.02
C ILE A 21 23.65 4.51 -5.54
N ARG A 22 23.43 5.22 -4.43
CA ARG A 22 24.45 5.95 -3.70
C ARG A 22 24.69 5.27 -2.37
N VAL A 23 25.96 4.97 -2.08
CA VAL A 23 26.35 4.23 -0.88
C VAL A 23 27.43 4.97 -0.12
N ALA A 24 27.49 4.73 1.19
CA ALA A 24 28.56 5.21 2.04
C ALA A 24 29.93 4.69 1.57
N GLU A 25 31.00 5.42 1.87
CA GLU A 25 32.37 5.03 1.53
C GLU A 25 32.75 3.67 2.13
N ARG A 26 32.28 3.40 3.36
CA ARG A 26 32.47 2.09 4.03
C ARG A 26 31.16 1.30 4.00
N ALA A 27 31.24 0.07 3.54
CA ALA A 27 30.13 -0.88 3.52
C ALA A 27 30.36 -1.96 4.59
N ASP A 28 29.31 -2.28 5.34
CA ASP A 28 29.27 -3.49 6.16
C ASP A 28 28.89 -4.72 5.30
N ASP A 29 28.90 -5.91 5.87
CA ASP A 29 28.60 -7.15 5.15
C ASP A 29 27.19 -7.18 4.53
N ARG A 30 26.22 -6.50 5.12
CA ARG A 30 24.85 -6.44 4.59
C ARG A 30 24.77 -5.52 3.38
N LEU A 31 25.44 -4.38 3.47
CA LEU A 31 25.52 -3.44 2.37
C LEU A 31 26.36 -4.03 1.22
N GLN A 32 27.41 -4.78 1.52
CA GLN A 32 28.22 -5.45 0.48
C GLN A 32 27.38 -6.46 -0.32
N ARG A 33 26.57 -7.29 0.33
CA ARG A 33 25.65 -8.21 -0.38
C ARG A 33 24.66 -7.47 -1.30
N LEU A 34 24.16 -6.32 -0.86
CA LEU A 34 23.29 -5.48 -1.68
C LEU A 34 24.04 -4.94 -2.92
N LEU A 35 25.32 -4.58 -2.76
CA LEU A 35 26.16 -4.11 -3.87
C LEU A 35 26.47 -5.22 -4.87
N ASP A 36 26.69 -6.43 -4.41
CA ASP A 36 26.89 -7.61 -5.25
C ASP A 36 25.63 -7.90 -6.09
N ASP A 37 24.43 -7.84 -5.45
CA ASP A 37 23.13 -7.94 -6.12
C ASP A 37 22.95 -6.82 -7.17
N ALA A 38 23.29 -5.59 -6.81
CA ALA A 38 23.22 -4.44 -7.73
C ALA A 38 24.12 -4.64 -8.95
N ALA A 39 25.33 -5.16 -8.75
CA ALA A 39 26.27 -5.46 -9.83
C ALA A 39 25.72 -6.53 -10.79
N HIS A 40 25.10 -7.61 -10.26
CA HIS A 40 24.47 -8.65 -11.08
C HIS A 40 23.32 -8.11 -11.95
N HIS A 41 22.60 -7.08 -11.47
CA HIS A 41 21.51 -6.43 -12.20
C HIS A 41 21.98 -5.24 -13.06
N GLY A 42 23.30 -4.99 -13.14
CA GLY A 42 23.87 -3.89 -13.93
C GLY A 42 23.51 -2.49 -13.42
N VAL A 43 23.18 -2.36 -12.13
CA VAL A 43 22.78 -1.09 -11.54
C VAL A 43 24.00 -0.23 -11.25
N LYS A 44 23.98 1.03 -11.66
CA LYS A 44 25.04 1.99 -11.39
C LYS A 44 25.14 2.30 -9.91
N VAL A 45 26.34 2.11 -9.34
CA VAL A 45 26.65 2.40 -7.94
C VAL A 45 27.65 3.55 -7.84
N ARG A 46 27.35 4.53 -6.97
CA ARG A 46 28.23 5.66 -6.66
C ARG A 46 28.51 5.73 -5.17
N ARG A 47 29.80 5.81 -4.79
CA ARG A 47 30.19 6.07 -3.40
C ARG A 47 30.13 7.57 -3.11
N VAL A 48 29.55 7.91 -1.97
CA VAL A 48 29.34 9.31 -1.53
C VAL A 48 29.61 9.44 -0.03
N SER A 49 29.80 10.69 0.42
CA SER A 49 29.91 10.97 1.85
C SER A 49 28.58 10.75 2.58
N ARG A 50 28.66 10.54 3.89
CA ARG A 50 27.47 10.34 4.72
C ARG A 50 26.53 11.54 4.68
N ASP A 51 27.05 12.76 4.61
CA ASP A 51 26.25 13.99 4.54
C ASP A 51 25.35 14.03 3.30
N VAL A 52 25.82 13.49 2.17
CA VAL A 52 24.98 13.37 0.97
C VAL A 52 23.81 12.41 1.21
N LEU A 53 24.08 11.25 1.86
CA LEU A 53 23.01 10.29 2.19
C LEU A 53 22.03 10.84 3.20
N ASP A 54 22.50 11.54 4.23
CA ASP A 54 21.65 12.19 5.25
C ASP A 54 20.75 13.26 4.62
N ASN A 55 21.28 14.07 3.72
CA ASN A 55 20.51 15.08 2.99
C ASN A 55 19.45 14.45 2.06
N GLU A 56 19.83 13.47 1.28
CA GLU A 56 18.90 12.82 0.34
C GLU A 56 17.81 12.00 1.05
N SER A 57 18.14 11.38 2.20
CA SER A 57 17.17 10.68 3.06
C SER A 57 16.35 11.61 3.93
N ARG A 58 16.62 12.93 3.91
CA ARG A 58 16.01 13.94 4.79
C ARG A 58 16.11 13.57 6.26
N GLY A 59 17.27 13.08 6.68
CA GLY A 59 17.52 12.62 8.05
C GLY A 59 16.92 11.25 8.37
N GLY A 60 16.38 10.55 7.40
CA GLY A 60 15.85 9.19 7.58
C GLY A 60 16.96 8.16 7.79
N SER A 61 16.66 7.07 8.49
CA SER A 61 17.62 5.98 8.75
C SER A 61 17.97 5.23 7.45
N HIS A 62 18.93 5.74 6.68
CA HIS A 62 19.30 5.24 5.35
C HIS A 62 20.19 3.98 5.37
N GLN A 63 20.76 3.58 6.50
CA GLN A 63 21.59 2.36 6.64
C GLN A 63 22.77 2.31 5.64
N GLY A 64 23.34 3.47 5.28
CA GLY A 64 24.46 3.57 4.33
C GLY A 64 24.06 3.51 2.86
N VAL A 65 22.79 3.48 2.49
CA VAL A 65 22.33 3.41 1.11
C VAL A 65 21.11 4.24 0.81
N VAL A 66 21.15 4.91 -0.34
CA VAL A 66 20.04 5.65 -0.96
C VAL A 66 20.00 5.22 -2.43
N ALA A 67 18.83 5.06 -2.99
CA ALA A 67 18.64 4.74 -4.41
C ALA A 67 17.67 5.70 -5.09
N GLU A 68 18.01 6.06 -6.32
CA GLU A 68 17.10 6.68 -7.24
C GLU A 68 16.36 5.60 -8.03
N VAL A 69 15.04 5.56 -7.91
CA VAL A 69 14.20 4.59 -8.62
C VAL A 69 13.35 5.26 -9.69
N ALA A 70 13.02 4.53 -10.73
CA ALA A 70 12.08 4.97 -11.74
C ALA A 70 10.76 5.38 -11.07
N ARG A 71 10.15 6.45 -11.58
CA ARG A 71 8.81 6.81 -11.15
C ARG A 71 7.87 5.67 -11.54
N ARG A 72 6.97 5.33 -10.64
CA ARG A 72 5.94 4.35 -10.88
C ARG A 72 5.08 4.79 -12.06
N ALA A 73 4.63 3.86 -12.89
CA ALA A 73 3.60 4.14 -13.88
C ALA A 73 2.32 4.57 -13.14
N ASP A 74 1.70 5.64 -13.59
CA ASP A 74 0.40 6.04 -13.08
C ASP A 74 -0.62 4.98 -13.53
N VAL A 75 -1.40 4.47 -12.58
CA VAL A 75 -2.47 3.49 -12.82
C VAL A 75 -3.79 4.22 -12.67
N THR A 76 -4.73 3.95 -13.57
CA THR A 76 -6.07 4.54 -13.55
C THR A 76 -7.02 3.76 -12.65
N LEU A 77 -8.14 4.37 -12.28
CA LEU A 77 -9.21 3.67 -11.55
C LEU A 77 -9.78 2.50 -12.36
N ASP A 78 -9.94 2.68 -13.66
CA ASP A 78 -10.47 1.64 -14.56
C ASP A 78 -9.54 0.43 -14.62
N GLU A 79 -8.22 0.64 -14.65
CA GLU A 79 -7.24 -0.45 -14.60
C GLU A 79 -7.30 -1.21 -13.27
N LEU A 80 -7.50 -0.53 -12.14
CA LEU A 80 -7.70 -1.20 -10.85
C LEU A 80 -9.04 -1.94 -10.79
N ALA A 81 -10.11 -1.33 -11.30
CA ALA A 81 -11.45 -1.89 -11.29
C ALA A 81 -11.60 -3.09 -12.25
N SER A 82 -10.83 -3.13 -13.34
CA SER A 82 -10.87 -4.22 -14.32
C SER A 82 -10.48 -5.59 -13.73
N GLY A 83 -9.72 -5.59 -12.63
CA GLY A 83 -9.31 -6.81 -11.95
C GLY A 83 -8.53 -7.76 -12.85
N ALA A 84 -7.57 -7.26 -13.63
CA ALA A 84 -6.79 -8.02 -14.60
C ALA A 84 -6.21 -9.35 -14.05
N SER A 85 -6.05 -9.44 -12.73
CA SER A 85 -5.54 -10.63 -12.02
C SER A 85 -6.62 -11.38 -11.20
N GLY A 86 -7.91 -11.04 -11.35
CA GLY A 86 -9.00 -11.70 -10.61
C GLY A 86 -10.05 -10.70 -10.10
N THR A 87 -10.86 -11.12 -9.13
CA THR A 87 -11.88 -10.24 -8.52
C THR A 87 -11.21 -9.06 -7.83
N PRO A 88 -11.52 -7.80 -8.18
CA PRO A 88 -10.91 -6.62 -7.60
C PRO A 88 -11.00 -6.59 -6.06
N LEU A 89 -9.89 -6.24 -5.42
CA LEU A 89 -9.82 -5.90 -4.01
C LEU A 89 -8.92 -4.67 -3.89
N ILE A 90 -9.52 -3.51 -3.75
CA ILE A 90 -8.84 -2.22 -3.80
C ILE A 90 -8.88 -1.60 -2.41
N VAL A 91 -7.82 -0.93 -1.99
CA VAL A 91 -7.82 -0.12 -0.77
C VAL A 91 -7.87 1.36 -1.15
N VAL A 92 -8.81 2.09 -0.59
CA VAL A 92 -8.99 3.53 -0.81
C VAL A 92 -8.60 4.28 0.45
N LEU A 93 -7.61 5.16 0.34
CA LEU A 93 -7.08 5.95 1.46
C LEU A 93 -7.72 7.34 1.49
N ASP A 94 -8.54 7.60 2.51
CA ASP A 94 -9.18 8.88 2.75
C ASP A 94 -8.38 9.70 3.79
N GLU A 95 -7.50 10.59 3.31
CA GLU A 95 -6.63 11.46 4.14
C GLU A 95 -5.70 10.69 5.11
N VAL A 96 -5.21 9.53 4.72
CA VAL A 96 -4.17 8.83 5.48
C VAL A 96 -2.81 9.48 5.16
N GLU A 97 -2.33 10.33 6.07
CA GLU A 97 -1.16 11.21 5.86
C GLU A 97 0.13 10.65 6.48
N ASP A 98 0.04 9.73 7.46
CA ASP A 98 1.24 9.16 8.07
C ASP A 98 1.95 8.17 7.13
N PRO A 99 3.23 8.43 6.78
CA PRO A 99 3.99 7.54 5.91
C PRO A 99 4.19 6.12 6.47
N GLN A 100 4.20 5.96 7.79
CA GLN A 100 4.35 4.63 8.41
C GLN A 100 3.09 3.79 8.16
N ASN A 101 1.91 4.40 8.33
CA ASN A 101 0.64 3.73 8.08
C ASN A 101 0.46 3.41 6.59
N VAL A 102 0.74 4.37 5.71
CA VAL A 102 0.66 4.13 4.26
C VAL A 102 1.62 3.02 3.83
N GLY A 103 2.85 3.03 4.35
CA GLY A 103 3.81 1.95 4.07
C GLY A 103 3.35 0.58 4.57
N ALA A 104 2.81 0.50 5.79
CA ALA A 104 2.27 -0.74 6.36
C ALA A 104 1.06 -1.25 5.56
N ILE A 105 0.17 -0.35 5.13
CA ILE A 105 -0.97 -0.68 4.26
C ILE A 105 -0.49 -1.24 2.92
N LEU A 106 0.46 -0.57 2.26
CA LEU A 106 1.03 -1.06 0.99
C LEU A 106 1.63 -2.46 1.13
N ARG A 107 2.34 -2.71 2.23
CA ARG A 107 2.89 -4.04 2.52
C ARG A 107 1.80 -5.09 2.68
N THR A 108 0.69 -4.75 3.33
CA THR A 108 -0.45 -5.66 3.51
C THR A 108 -1.20 -5.88 2.20
N VAL A 109 -1.36 -4.84 1.37
CA VAL A 109 -1.97 -4.94 0.02
C VAL A 109 -1.17 -5.91 -0.83
N ASP A 110 0.15 -5.79 -0.87
CA ASP A 110 1.04 -6.72 -1.58
C ASP A 110 0.90 -8.16 -1.05
N ALA A 111 1.01 -8.33 0.27
CA ALA A 111 0.97 -9.64 0.92
C ALA A 111 -0.38 -10.34 0.79
N SER A 112 -1.49 -9.61 0.71
CA SER A 112 -2.85 -10.14 0.54
C SER A 112 -3.21 -10.44 -0.91
N GLY A 113 -2.41 -9.98 -1.87
CA GLY A 113 -2.72 -10.04 -3.29
C GLY A 113 -3.89 -9.12 -3.69
N ALA A 114 -4.14 -8.05 -2.93
CA ALA A 114 -5.10 -7.04 -3.30
C ALA A 114 -4.66 -6.30 -4.58
N THR A 115 -5.63 -5.83 -5.37
CA THR A 115 -5.41 -5.29 -6.72
C THR A 115 -4.57 -4.02 -6.72
N GLY A 116 -4.73 -3.17 -5.69
CA GLY A 116 -3.96 -1.94 -5.56
C GLY A 116 -4.58 -0.94 -4.60
N VAL A 117 -4.09 0.29 -4.66
CA VAL A 117 -4.46 1.38 -3.76
C VAL A 117 -4.94 2.59 -4.55
N VAL A 118 -6.00 3.23 -4.08
CA VAL A 118 -6.44 4.56 -4.52
C VAL A 118 -6.14 5.55 -3.40
N ARG A 119 -5.51 6.66 -3.73
CA ARG A 119 -5.26 7.74 -2.77
C ARG A 119 -5.44 9.10 -3.44
N GLN A 120 -5.70 10.12 -2.64
CA GLN A 120 -5.75 11.48 -3.19
C GLN A 120 -4.34 12.07 -3.37
N THR A 121 -4.21 13.03 -4.32
CA THR A 121 -2.94 13.72 -4.60
C THR A 121 -2.56 14.75 -3.55
N ARG A 122 -3.54 15.28 -2.81
CA ARG A 122 -3.36 16.25 -1.72
C ARG A 122 -3.70 15.59 -0.39
N ARG A 123 -3.06 16.03 0.70
CA ARG A 123 -3.24 15.44 2.04
C ARG A 123 -3.04 13.93 2.03
N ALA A 124 -1.93 13.51 1.46
CA ALA A 124 -1.52 12.12 1.40
C ALA A 124 -0.01 12.03 1.60
N ALA A 125 0.45 11.02 2.29
CA ALA A 125 1.87 10.76 2.47
C ALA A 125 2.58 10.57 1.12
N ALA A 126 3.79 11.10 0.99
CA ALA A 126 4.64 10.75 -0.13
C ALA A 126 4.97 9.24 -0.10
N LEU A 127 5.00 8.60 -1.27
CA LEU A 127 5.32 7.16 -1.38
C LEU A 127 6.83 6.89 -1.48
N ASP A 128 7.64 7.86 -1.10
CA ASP A 128 9.09 7.76 -1.03
C ASP A 128 9.58 7.67 0.43
N GLY A 129 10.87 7.67 0.62
CA GLY A 129 11.51 7.81 1.93
C GLY A 129 10.91 6.90 3.00
N ALA A 130 10.18 7.48 3.95
CA ALA A 130 9.65 6.77 5.11
C ALA A 130 8.58 5.73 4.73
N ALA A 131 7.67 6.05 3.81
CA ALA A 131 6.64 5.12 3.34
C ALA A 131 7.26 3.94 2.57
N ALA A 132 8.25 4.20 1.71
CA ALA A 132 8.97 3.14 1.02
C ALA A 132 9.68 2.20 2.00
N LYS A 133 10.28 2.75 3.07
CA LYS A 133 10.90 1.96 4.13
C LYS A 133 9.89 1.13 4.92
N ALA A 134 8.78 1.74 5.34
CA ALA A 134 7.72 1.06 6.09
C ALA A 134 7.06 -0.06 5.28
N SER A 135 6.95 0.13 3.95
CA SER A 135 6.40 -0.88 3.05
C SER A 135 7.33 -2.07 2.80
N ALA A 136 8.57 -2.07 3.33
CA ALA A 136 9.60 -3.07 3.04
C ALA A 136 9.79 -3.32 1.54
N GLY A 137 9.56 -2.30 0.70
CA GLY A 137 9.71 -2.37 -0.76
C GLY A 137 8.42 -2.66 -1.53
N ALA A 138 7.30 -2.99 -0.87
CA ALA A 138 6.01 -3.23 -1.52
C ALA A 138 5.54 -2.05 -2.39
N VAL A 139 5.97 -0.82 -2.08
CA VAL A 139 5.73 0.37 -2.91
C VAL A 139 6.17 0.20 -4.37
N ASN A 140 7.09 -0.70 -4.65
CA ASN A 140 7.58 -0.97 -6.01
C ASN A 140 6.64 -1.89 -6.81
N TYR A 141 5.80 -2.66 -6.14
CA TYR A 141 4.96 -3.69 -6.75
C TYR A 141 3.48 -3.30 -6.77
N VAL A 142 2.98 -2.72 -5.66
CA VAL A 142 1.55 -2.38 -5.51
C VAL A 142 1.12 -1.30 -6.51
N PRO A 143 0.13 -1.52 -7.39
CA PRO A 143 -0.46 -0.48 -8.23
C PRO A 143 -1.14 0.59 -7.36
N VAL A 144 -0.94 1.89 -7.65
CA VAL A 144 -1.61 2.99 -6.92
C VAL A 144 -2.17 4.00 -7.92
N ALA A 145 -3.43 4.27 -7.86
CA ALA A 145 -4.08 5.35 -8.58
C ALA A 145 -4.10 6.62 -7.72
N ASP A 146 -3.51 7.69 -8.25
CA ASP A 146 -3.56 9.01 -7.65
C ASP A 146 -4.78 9.77 -8.17
N VAL A 147 -5.70 10.17 -7.27
CA VAL A 147 -6.95 10.86 -7.63
C VAL A 147 -7.05 12.23 -6.96
N VAL A 148 -7.89 13.11 -7.50
CA VAL A 148 -8.11 14.45 -6.93
C VAL A 148 -9.16 14.42 -5.82
N ASN A 149 -10.19 13.57 -5.95
CA ASN A 149 -11.34 13.56 -5.06
C ASN A 149 -11.83 12.12 -4.81
N ILE A 150 -11.68 11.65 -3.57
CA ILE A 150 -12.07 10.29 -3.17
C ILE A 150 -13.57 10.05 -3.38
N ALA A 151 -14.46 10.95 -2.92
CA ALA A 151 -15.90 10.74 -3.04
C ALA A 151 -16.35 10.56 -4.50
N ARG A 152 -15.76 11.32 -5.44
CA ARG A 152 -16.00 11.14 -6.88
C ARG A 152 -15.45 9.81 -7.39
N SER A 153 -14.27 9.42 -6.93
CA SER A 153 -13.66 8.15 -7.32
C SER A 153 -14.46 6.94 -6.86
N LEU A 154 -15.14 7.04 -5.69
CA LEU A 154 -16.08 5.99 -5.25
C LEU A 154 -17.23 5.82 -6.26
N GLU A 155 -17.79 6.91 -6.76
CA GLU A 155 -18.85 6.84 -7.79
C GLU A 155 -18.36 6.23 -9.11
N GLU A 156 -17.12 6.49 -9.47
CA GLU A 156 -16.49 5.88 -10.67
C GLU A 156 -16.28 4.38 -10.45
N LEU A 157 -15.80 3.94 -9.29
CA LEU A 157 -15.64 2.53 -8.94
C LEU A 157 -16.99 1.79 -8.92
N LYS A 158 -18.06 2.39 -8.37
CA LYS A 158 -19.42 1.83 -8.41
C LYS A 158 -19.91 1.60 -9.83
N LYS A 159 -19.73 2.57 -10.71
CA LYS A 159 -20.09 2.43 -12.13
C LYS A 159 -19.33 1.30 -12.82
N ALA A 160 -18.12 1.00 -12.35
CA ALA A 160 -17.32 -0.13 -12.81
C ALA A 160 -17.70 -1.48 -12.14
N GLY A 161 -18.75 -1.49 -11.29
CA GLY A 161 -19.23 -2.71 -10.63
C GLY A 161 -18.44 -3.11 -9.37
N VAL A 162 -17.68 -2.18 -8.80
CA VAL A 162 -16.92 -2.40 -7.57
C VAL A 162 -17.69 -1.84 -6.38
N TRP A 163 -18.03 -2.67 -5.40
CA TRP A 163 -18.68 -2.28 -4.16
C TRP A 163 -17.74 -1.46 -3.28
N THR A 164 -18.21 -0.34 -2.78
CA THR A 164 -17.43 0.56 -1.91
C THR A 164 -17.82 0.33 -0.46
N VAL A 165 -16.88 -0.17 0.34
CA VAL A 165 -17.10 -0.57 1.74
C VAL A 165 -16.24 0.29 2.65
N GLY A 166 -16.87 1.18 3.42
CA GLY A 166 -16.20 2.03 4.39
C GLY A 166 -15.92 1.29 5.68
N LEU A 167 -14.73 1.50 6.26
CA LEU A 167 -14.37 0.98 7.59
C LEU A 167 -14.51 2.11 8.62
N ASP A 168 -15.42 1.93 9.56
CA ASP A 168 -15.74 2.92 10.59
C ASP A 168 -16.11 2.20 11.89
N ALA A 169 -15.59 2.67 13.03
CA ALA A 169 -15.81 2.02 14.33
C ALA A 169 -17.28 2.05 14.78
N ASP A 170 -18.04 3.06 14.33
CA ASP A 170 -19.45 3.27 14.72
C ASP A 170 -20.45 2.58 13.77
N ALA A 171 -20.00 1.71 12.86
CA ALA A 171 -20.89 0.98 11.98
C ALA A 171 -21.57 -0.19 12.72
N GLU A 172 -22.84 -0.43 12.40
CA GLU A 172 -23.64 -1.51 13.02
C GLU A 172 -23.23 -2.90 12.50
N MET A 173 -22.90 -3.00 11.20
CA MET A 173 -22.50 -4.27 10.55
C MET A 173 -21.03 -4.59 10.83
N SER A 174 -20.76 -5.81 11.24
CA SER A 174 -19.39 -6.29 11.38
C SER A 174 -18.78 -6.61 10.02
N TYR A 175 -17.45 -6.35 9.88
CA TYR A 175 -16.71 -6.54 8.61
C TYR A 175 -16.81 -7.97 8.05
N TYR A 176 -16.97 -8.98 8.89
CA TYR A 176 -17.08 -10.38 8.49
C TYR A 176 -18.47 -10.80 8.02
N GLU A 177 -19.47 -9.95 8.21
CA GLU A 177 -20.85 -10.16 7.72
C GLU A 177 -21.01 -9.71 6.26
N TRP A 178 -20.09 -8.87 5.77
CA TRP A 178 -20.09 -8.44 4.39
C TRP A 178 -19.46 -9.49 3.46
N ASP A 179 -20.05 -9.71 2.28
CA ASP A 179 -19.50 -10.63 1.26
C ASP A 179 -18.29 -10.01 0.54
N LEU A 180 -17.11 -10.21 1.10
CA LEU A 180 -15.83 -9.77 0.52
C LEU A 180 -15.36 -10.63 -0.66
N THR A 181 -16.15 -11.61 -1.12
CA THR A 181 -15.87 -12.33 -2.37
C THR A 181 -16.25 -11.53 -3.60
N LEU A 182 -17.07 -10.49 -3.44
CA LEU A 182 -17.45 -9.53 -4.48
C LEU A 182 -16.28 -8.59 -4.83
N PRO A 183 -16.31 -7.94 -6.04
CA PRO A 183 -15.41 -6.83 -6.34
C PRO A 183 -15.57 -5.73 -5.27
N THR A 184 -14.51 -5.43 -4.52
CA THR A 184 -14.61 -4.58 -3.32
C THR A 184 -13.51 -3.53 -3.30
N ALA A 185 -13.89 -2.29 -3.00
CA ALA A 185 -13.02 -1.19 -2.62
C ALA A 185 -13.21 -0.90 -1.12
N LEU A 186 -12.25 -1.32 -0.30
CA LEU A 186 -12.21 -1.02 1.13
C LEU A 186 -11.73 0.40 1.35
N VAL A 187 -12.57 1.25 1.92
CA VAL A 187 -12.29 2.67 2.18
C VAL A 187 -11.90 2.83 3.64
N VAL A 188 -10.71 3.35 3.88
CA VAL A 188 -10.17 3.58 5.22
C VAL A 188 -9.81 5.04 5.41
N GLY A 189 -10.16 5.59 6.56
CA GLY A 189 -9.99 7.00 6.88
C GLY A 189 -8.75 7.30 7.71
N ALA A 190 -8.54 8.60 7.96
CA ALA A 190 -7.45 9.10 8.78
C ALA A 190 -7.55 8.64 10.26
N GLU A 191 -6.41 8.58 10.93
CA GLU A 191 -6.36 8.33 12.37
C GLU A 191 -7.06 9.44 13.15
N GLY A 192 -7.90 9.06 14.11
CA GLY A 192 -8.62 9.96 15.00
C GLY A 192 -9.93 10.52 14.45
N HIS A 193 -10.07 10.70 13.14
CA HIS A 193 -11.29 11.25 12.53
C HIS A 193 -12.07 10.24 11.67
N GLY A 194 -11.46 9.10 11.35
CA GLY A 194 -12.09 8.10 10.50
C GLY A 194 -12.35 8.60 9.08
N LEU A 195 -13.43 8.15 8.47
CA LEU A 195 -13.86 8.57 7.14
C LEU A 195 -14.46 9.99 7.17
N ARG A 196 -14.10 10.81 6.19
CA ARG A 196 -14.81 12.10 6.01
C ARG A 196 -16.30 11.85 5.73
N ARG A 197 -17.15 12.73 6.28
CA ARG A 197 -18.61 12.58 6.18
C ARG A 197 -19.10 12.26 4.76
N LEU A 198 -18.67 13.04 3.76
CA LEU A 198 -19.10 12.83 2.38
C LEU A 198 -18.58 11.50 1.80
N VAL A 199 -17.39 11.07 2.18
CA VAL A 199 -16.82 9.78 1.74
C VAL A 199 -17.60 8.63 2.35
N ARG A 200 -17.92 8.71 3.65
CA ARG A 200 -18.77 7.74 4.36
C ARG A 200 -20.16 7.62 3.74
N GLU A 201 -20.82 8.76 3.45
CA GLU A 201 -22.14 8.81 2.80
C GLU A 201 -22.14 8.25 1.37
N ARG A 202 -20.97 8.22 0.71
CA ARG A 202 -20.81 7.67 -0.64
C ARG A 202 -20.43 6.20 -0.67
N CYS A 203 -20.12 5.59 0.46
CA CYS A 203 -19.92 4.14 0.50
C CYS A 203 -21.26 3.41 0.31
N ASP A 204 -21.24 2.24 -0.36
CA ASP A 204 -22.42 1.40 -0.49
C ASP A 204 -22.76 0.74 0.84
N GLN A 205 -21.74 0.40 1.62
CA GLN A 205 -21.85 -0.16 2.95
C GLN A 205 -20.76 0.42 3.86
N VAL A 206 -21.03 0.48 5.15
CA VAL A 206 -20.06 0.80 6.19
C VAL A 206 -20.03 -0.37 7.18
N VAL A 207 -18.82 -0.83 7.52
CA VAL A 207 -18.60 -1.97 8.41
C VAL A 207 -17.66 -1.60 9.54
N SER A 208 -17.77 -2.30 10.67
CA SER A 208 -16.90 -2.12 11.84
C SER A 208 -16.07 -3.36 12.14
N ILE A 209 -14.99 -3.17 12.87
CA ILE A 209 -14.28 -4.26 13.56
C ILE A 209 -14.75 -4.24 15.02
N PRO A 210 -15.39 -5.32 15.53
CA PRO A 210 -15.84 -5.36 16.90
C PRO A 210 -14.70 -5.15 17.91
N MET A 211 -14.84 -4.16 18.78
CA MET A 211 -13.88 -3.84 19.83
C MET A 211 -14.36 -4.44 21.15
N LEU A 212 -13.64 -5.45 21.66
CA LEU A 212 -14.02 -6.19 22.88
C LEU A 212 -13.29 -5.69 24.13
N GLY A 213 -12.40 -4.73 23.98
CA GLY A 213 -11.58 -4.15 25.04
C GLY A 213 -12.00 -2.74 25.42
N HIS A 214 -11.06 -1.99 26.00
CA HIS A 214 -11.30 -0.61 26.45
C HIS A 214 -10.97 0.46 25.40
N VAL A 215 -10.19 0.13 24.38
CA VAL A 215 -9.87 1.07 23.29
C VAL A 215 -10.99 1.10 22.26
N GLY A 216 -11.34 2.28 21.77
CA GLY A 216 -12.45 2.46 20.82
C GLY A 216 -12.09 2.20 19.35
N SER A 217 -10.81 2.11 19.01
CA SER A 217 -10.38 1.91 17.61
C SER A 217 -9.01 1.24 17.52
N LEU A 218 -8.69 0.74 16.34
CA LEU A 218 -7.38 0.23 15.97
C LEU A 218 -6.63 1.26 15.11
N ASN A 219 -5.31 1.14 15.10
CA ASN A 219 -4.49 1.80 14.08
C ASN A 219 -4.98 1.43 12.67
N VAL A 220 -5.03 2.40 11.76
CA VAL A 220 -5.62 2.24 10.41
C VAL A 220 -4.96 1.13 9.61
N SER A 221 -3.64 0.92 9.73
CA SER A 221 -2.96 -0.15 9.00
C SER A 221 -3.30 -1.54 9.57
N ALA A 222 -3.46 -1.66 10.89
CA ALA A 222 -3.92 -2.89 11.53
C ALA A 222 -5.36 -3.22 11.15
N ALA A 223 -6.25 -2.24 11.19
CA ALA A 223 -7.65 -2.39 10.78
C ALA A 223 -7.76 -2.82 9.30
N THR A 224 -6.98 -2.19 8.42
CA THR A 224 -6.90 -2.56 7.00
C THR A 224 -6.44 -4.01 6.83
N ALA A 225 -5.43 -4.44 7.58
CA ALA A 225 -4.90 -5.80 7.49
C ALA A 225 -5.95 -6.86 7.89
N ILE A 226 -6.71 -6.61 8.95
CA ILE A 226 -7.78 -7.52 9.41
C ILE A 226 -8.81 -7.74 8.30
N VAL A 227 -9.32 -6.66 7.69
CA VAL A 227 -10.38 -6.76 6.67
C VAL A 227 -9.84 -7.36 5.36
N LEU A 228 -8.62 -7.02 4.94
CA LEU A 228 -7.99 -7.62 3.76
C LEU A 228 -7.79 -9.13 3.92
N TYR A 229 -7.34 -9.59 5.09
CA TYR A 229 -7.16 -11.02 5.32
C TYR A 229 -8.47 -11.77 5.52
N GLU A 230 -9.52 -11.13 5.98
CA GLU A 230 -10.88 -11.69 5.93
C GLU A 230 -11.34 -11.87 4.48
N ALA A 231 -11.11 -10.89 3.61
CA ALA A 231 -11.38 -11.04 2.18
C ALA A 231 -10.61 -12.23 1.57
N VAL A 232 -9.33 -12.38 1.91
CA VAL A 232 -8.52 -13.54 1.49
C VAL A 232 -9.12 -14.85 2.00
N ARG A 233 -9.55 -14.90 3.25
CA ARG A 233 -10.18 -16.09 3.85
C ARG A 233 -11.46 -16.46 3.11
N GLN A 234 -12.36 -15.50 2.91
CA GLN A 234 -13.64 -15.74 2.23
C GLN A 234 -13.42 -16.21 0.77
N ARG A 235 -12.55 -15.54 0.02
CA ARG A 235 -12.23 -15.88 -1.37
C ARG A 235 -11.60 -17.26 -1.52
N ARG A 236 -10.69 -17.65 -0.62
CA ARG A 236 -10.08 -19.00 -0.59
C ARG A 236 -11.09 -20.09 -0.23
N SER A 237 -12.01 -19.82 0.68
CA SER A 237 -13.07 -20.78 1.05
C SER A 237 -14.00 -21.05 -0.12
N ARG A 238 -14.35 -20.00 -0.90
CA ARG A 238 -15.19 -20.15 -2.10
C ARG A 238 -14.50 -20.92 -3.22
N SER A 239 -13.20 -20.75 -3.41
CA SER A 239 -12.44 -21.50 -4.42
C SER A 239 -12.32 -22.99 -4.10
N ARG A 240 -12.22 -23.36 -2.81
CA ARG A 240 -12.16 -24.77 -2.36
C ARG A 240 -13.51 -25.48 -2.42
N GLY A 241 -14.63 -24.76 -2.40
CA GLY A 241 -15.98 -25.32 -2.50
C GLY A 241 -16.48 -25.55 -3.94
N ARG A 242 -15.70 -25.20 -4.95
CA ARG A 242 -16.02 -25.52 -6.35
C ARG A 242 -15.44 -26.90 -6.68
N PRO A 243 -16.27 -27.95 -6.90
CA PRO A 243 -15.75 -29.21 -7.40
C PRO A 243 -15.10 -28.95 -8.78
N GLU A 244 -13.88 -29.46 -8.96
CA GLU A 244 -13.28 -29.54 -10.29
C GLU A 244 -14.30 -30.26 -11.18
N LYS A 245 -14.74 -29.57 -12.23
CA LYS A 245 -15.56 -30.25 -13.26
C LYS A 245 -14.67 -31.29 -13.94
N PRO A 246 -15.17 -32.51 -14.09
CA PRO A 246 -14.48 -33.59 -14.79
C PRO A 246 -14.18 -33.22 -16.25
#